data_1da8e2f20fab7a540b121ee0879929a8
#
_entry.id   1da8e2f20fab7a540b121ee0879929a8
#
_cell.length_a   1.000
_cell.length_b   1.000
_cell.length_c   1.000
_cell.angle_alpha   90.00
_cell.angle_beta   90.00
_cell.angle_gamma   90.00
#
_symmetry.space_group_name_H-M   'P 1'
#
loop_
_entity.id
_entity.type
_entity.pdbx_description
1 polymer ?
#
loop_
_entity_poly.entity_id
_entity_poly.type
_entity_poly.pdbx_seq_one_letter_code
_entity_poly.pdbx_strand_id
1 'polypeptide(L)'
;MIGNYWSIVKANISPDAPGGQDREDELNEWWNDHQGEYVEKDGFTYGWRTRLTALDHPGAIGTAPHKYHAIYEVDKIATFNRALEEGTISNPGEPWGPWQAYVDDYVLDWERTYYKVLTRHEAKQGKGKFWACVKFDIDLSNPEQEAEFDNWYTNIHMPEICGYAGIYRAWRLEVAPDDGDLGDRRQRFWGVYEVDNPDSFANARLDRTNRGIQPFDGIWLTRVSNFEIAFYQVLSEVDHETAKRRRF
;
A
#
# COMPACT_ATOMS: atom_id res chain seq x y z
N MET A 1 -6.01 -18.27 -4.24
CA MET A 1 -5.56 -17.58 -5.48
C MET A 1 -4.70 -16.43 -5.04
N ILE A 2 -3.63 -16.08 -5.73
CA ILE A 2 -2.77 -14.94 -5.38
C ILE A 2 -3.12 -13.86 -6.40
N GLY A 3 -3.53 -12.68 -5.94
CA GLY A 3 -3.80 -11.54 -6.82
C GLY A 3 -2.50 -11.02 -7.45
N ASN A 4 -2.60 -10.54 -8.67
CA ASN A 4 -1.47 -10.06 -9.45
C ASN A 4 -1.33 -8.55 -9.43
N TYR A 5 -2.37 -7.84 -8.98
CA TYR A 5 -2.43 -6.39 -8.97
C TYR A 5 -2.94 -5.87 -7.64
N TRP A 6 -2.46 -4.69 -7.27
CA TRP A 6 -3.03 -3.89 -6.20
C TRP A 6 -3.70 -2.65 -6.79
N SER A 7 -4.95 -2.43 -6.44
CA SER A 7 -5.58 -1.12 -6.55
C SER A 7 -5.38 -0.39 -5.24
N ILE A 8 -4.71 0.75 -5.27
CA ILE A 8 -4.42 1.55 -4.08
C ILE A 8 -5.19 2.86 -4.19
N VAL A 9 -6.21 2.98 -3.36
CA VAL A 9 -6.99 4.19 -3.17
C VAL A 9 -6.38 4.97 -2.01
N LYS A 10 -6.06 6.24 -2.22
CA LYS A 10 -5.36 7.11 -1.29
C LYS A 10 -6.20 8.35 -1.02
N ALA A 11 -6.19 8.82 0.20
CA ALA A 11 -6.94 10.02 0.57
C ALA A 11 -6.39 10.70 1.82
N ASN A 12 -6.69 11.99 1.92
CA ASN A 12 -6.60 12.78 3.14
C ASN A 12 -7.99 13.18 3.63
N ILE A 13 -8.11 13.48 4.91
CA ILE A 13 -9.30 14.09 5.49
C ILE A 13 -8.93 15.50 5.93
N SER A 14 -9.76 16.49 5.57
CA SER A 14 -9.57 17.86 6.00
C SER A 14 -9.55 17.96 7.53
N PRO A 15 -8.59 18.67 8.13
CA PRO A 15 -8.58 18.91 9.56
C PRO A 15 -9.78 19.74 10.03
N ASP A 16 -10.43 20.47 9.11
CA ASP A 16 -11.60 21.32 9.38
C ASP A 16 -12.93 20.57 9.15
N ALA A 17 -12.87 19.24 8.96
CA ALA A 17 -14.06 18.44 8.75
C ALA A 17 -15.02 18.50 9.95
N PRO A 18 -16.34 18.72 9.74
CA PRO A 18 -17.32 18.77 10.82
C PRO A 18 -17.37 17.47 11.62
N GLY A 19 -17.41 17.60 12.95
CA GLY A 19 -17.37 16.45 13.85
C GLY A 19 -15.95 15.97 14.20
N GLY A 20 -14.92 16.52 13.56
CA GLY A 20 -13.53 16.26 13.92
C GLY A 20 -13.18 14.77 13.91
N GLN A 21 -12.39 14.34 14.91
CA GLN A 21 -11.88 12.97 15.01
C GLN A 21 -12.98 11.91 15.16
N ASP A 22 -14.07 12.20 15.91
CA ASP A 22 -15.15 11.23 16.11
C ASP A 22 -15.83 10.88 14.77
N ARG A 23 -16.04 11.90 13.92
CA ARG A 23 -16.64 11.69 12.60
C ARG A 23 -15.70 10.96 11.65
N GLU A 24 -14.41 11.23 11.75
CA GLU A 24 -13.38 10.50 10.99
C GLU A 24 -13.31 9.04 11.43
N ASP A 25 -13.45 8.75 12.72
CA ASP A 25 -13.44 7.37 13.23
C ASP A 25 -14.66 6.59 12.75
N GLU A 26 -15.87 7.19 12.75
CA GLU A 26 -17.07 6.58 12.16
C GLU A 26 -16.89 6.28 10.65
N LEU A 27 -16.30 7.23 9.89
CA LEU A 27 -15.96 7.00 8.47
C LEU A 27 -15.02 5.82 8.30
N ASN A 28 -14.01 5.71 9.17
CA ASN A 28 -13.04 4.61 9.09
C ASN A 28 -13.68 3.26 9.44
N GLU A 29 -14.62 3.20 10.40
CA GLU A 29 -15.38 1.99 10.72
C GLU A 29 -16.22 1.55 9.51
N TRP A 30 -17.02 2.48 8.95
CA TRP A 30 -17.77 2.21 7.73
C TRP A 30 -16.89 1.73 6.59
N TRP A 31 -15.76 2.39 6.37
CA TRP A 31 -14.86 2.06 5.27
C TRP A 31 -14.21 0.67 5.43
N ASN A 32 -13.98 0.22 6.66
CA ASN A 32 -13.51 -1.15 6.93
C ASN A 32 -14.55 -2.20 6.50
N ASP A 33 -15.83 -1.95 6.78
CA ASP A 33 -16.93 -2.84 6.38
C ASP A 33 -17.12 -2.83 4.85
N HIS A 34 -17.15 -1.65 4.27
CA HIS A 34 -17.24 -1.43 2.83
C HIS A 34 -16.10 -2.13 2.07
N GLN A 35 -14.88 -2.11 2.59
CA GLN A 35 -13.77 -2.87 2.03
C GLN A 35 -14.07 -4.37 1.98
N GLY A 36 -14.67 -4.92 3.04
CA GLY A 36 -15.07 -6.31 3.11
C GLY A 36 -16.02 -6.72 1.98
N GLU A 37 -16.98 -5.84 1.65
CA GLU A 37 -17.94 -6.08 0.56
C GLU A 37 -17.30 -6.14 -0.83
N TYR A 38 -16.21 -5.40 -1.07
CA TYR A 38 -15.44 -5.56 -2.29
C TYR A 38 -14.66 -6.86 -2.30
N VAL A 39 -13.99 -7.18 -1.19
CA VAL A 39 -13.10 -8.35 -1.11
C VAL A 39 -13.86 -9.68 -1.24
N GLU A 40 -15.17 -9.73 -0.92
CA GLU A 40 -15.98 -10.94 -1.14
C GLU A 40 -16.32 -11.21 -2.60
N LYS A 41 -16.14 -10.21 -3.51
CA LYS A 41 -16.39 -10.40 -4.95
C LYS A 41 -15.33 -11.29 -5.57
N ASP A 42 -15.74 -12.05 -6.61
CA ASP A 42 -14.84 -12.93 -7.32
C ASP A 42 -13.68 -12.18 -7.99
N GLY A 43 -12.48 -12.71 -7.87
CA GLY A 43 -11.24 -12.14 -8.37
C GLY A 43 -10.49 -11.24 -7.37
N PHE A 44 -11.10 -10.93 -6.22
CA PHE A 44 -10.39 -10.33 -5.09
C PHE A 44 -9.76 -11.42 -4.23
N THR A 45 -8.62 -11.10 -3.60
CA THR A 45 -7.93 -12.01 -2.68
C THR A 45 -7.75 -11.42 -1.29
N TYR A 46 -7.40 -10.14 -1.22
CA TYR A 46 -7.19 -9.41 0.04
C TYR A 46 -7.64 -7.97 -0.07
N GLY A 47 -7.94 -7.38 1.09
CA GLY A 47 -8.07 -5.94 1.28
C GLY A 47 -7.35 -5.49 2.55
N TRP A 48 -6.71 -4.34 2.49
CA TRP A 48 -6.07 -3.69 3.64
C TRP A 48 -6.48 -2.24 3.73
N ARG A 49 -6.69 -1.77 4.95
CA ARG A 49 -6.80 -0.35 5.26
C ARG A 49 -5.60 0.04 6.10
N THR A 50 -4.99 1.15 5.74
CA THR A 50 -3.84 1.66 6.49
C THR A 50 -3.97 3.15 6.75
N ARG A 51 -3.39 3.60 7.87
CA ARG A 51 -3.31 5.01 8.26
C ARG A 51 -1.85 5.39 8.48
N LEU A 52 -1.44 6.51 7.89
CA LEU A 52 -0.12 7.10 8.09
C LEU A 52 0.14 7.30 9.59
N THR A 53 1.29 6.85 10.05
CA THR A 53 1.81 7.17 11.39
C THR A 53 2.47 8.55 11.39
N ALA A 54 3.01 8.96 12.53
CA ALA A 54 3.66 10.25 12.63
C ALA A 54 4.82 10.39 11.61
N LEU A 55 4.83 11.50 10.88
CA LEU A 55 5.86 11.81 9.87
C LEU A 55 7.22 12.17 10.50
N ASP A 56 7.27 12.42 11.79
CA ASP A 56 8.48 12.75 12.55
C ASP A 56 9.28 11.51 12.98
N HIS A 57 8.85 10.30 12.56
CA HIS A 57 9.63 9.09 12.81
C HIS A 57 11.02 9.19 12.16
N PRO A 58 12.13 8.96 12.90
CA PRO A 58 13.50 9.15 12.38
C PRO A 58 13.83 8.33 11.14
N GLY A 59 13.09 7.25 10.91
CA GLY A 59 13.24 6.39 9.73
C GLY A 59 12.43 6.85 8.51
N ALA A 60 11.52 7.83 8.65
CA ALA A 60 10.73 8.36 7.55
C ALA A 60 11.57 9.26 6.64
N ILE A 61 11.26 9.26 5.34
CA ILE A 61 11.89 10.11 4.33
C ILE A 61 10.80 10.61 3.39
N GLY A 62 10.80 11.91 3.09
CA GLY A 62 9.80 12.51 2.20
C GLY A 62 8.57 12.99 2.96
N THR A 63 7.50 13.27 2.22
CA THR A 63 6.31 13.97 2.74
C THR A 63 5.12 13.07 3.00
N ALA A 64 5.10 11.84 2.44
CA ALA A 64 3.99 10.89 2.56
C ALA A 64 2.62 11.60 2.43
N PRO A 65 2.21 12.00 1.22
CA PRO A 65 1.14 12.98 1.02
C PRO A 65 -0.26 12.50 1.48
N HIS A 66 -0.46 11.18 1.66
CA HIS A 66 -1.78 10.63 1.98
C HIS A 66 -1.82 9.98 3.35
N LYS A 67 -2.83 10.37 4.14
CA LYS A 67 -3.08 9.83 5.49
C LYS A 67 -3.63 8.40 5.45
N TYR A 68 -4.48 8.10 4.48
CA TYR A 68 -5.15 6.81 4.36
C TYR A 68 -4.88 6.12 3.05
N HIS A 69 -4.73 4.80 3.12
CA HIS A 69 -4.81 3.92 1.96
C HIS A 69 -5.90 2.87 2.17
N ALA A 70 -6.67 2.59 1.12
CA ALA A 70 -7.43 1.36 0.96
C ALA A 70 -6.81 0.58 -0.20
N ILE A 71 -6.34 -0.62 0.08
CA ILE A 71 -5.62 -1.45 -0.87
C ILE A 71 -6.45 -2.70 -1.13
N TYR A 72 -6.62 -3.04 -2.40
CA TYR A 72 -7.34 -4.21 -2.86
C TYR A 72 -6.42 -5.04 -3.74
N GLU A 73 -6.23 -6.29 -3.39
CA GLU A 73 -5.50 -7.23 -4.20
C GLU A 73 -6.46 -8.00 -5.10
N VAL A 74 -6.21 -7.95 -6.40
CA VAL A 74 -7.09 -8.52 -7.44
C VAL A 74 -6.30 -9.33 -8.47
N ASP A 75 -6.99 -10.22 -9.15
CA ASP A 75 -6.43 -11.01 -10.26
C ASP A 75 -6.10 -10.14 -11.49
N LYS A 76 -6.95 -9.15 -11.78
CA LYS A 76 -6.84 -8.22 -12.92
C LYS A 76 -7.37 -6.83 -12.54
N ILE A 77 -6.85 -5.79 -13.16
CA ILE A 77 -7.35 -4.42 -12.98
C ILE A 77 -8.83 -4.31 -13.38
N ALA A 78 -9.22 -4.94 -14.49
CA ALA A 78 -10.61 -4.96 -14.95
C ALA A 78 -11.59 -5.57 -13.93
N THR A 79 -11.14 -6.46 -13.04
CA THR A 79 -11.96 -6.98 -11.94
C THR A 79 -12.33 -5.88 -10.96
N PHE A 80 -11.37 -5.05 -10.60
CA PHE A 80 -11.61 -3.92 -9.71
C PHE A 80 -12.51 -2.86 -10.35
N ASN A 81 -12.25 -2.49 -11.61
CA ASN A 81 -13.06 -1.51 -12.34
C ASN A 81 -14.52 -1.96 -12.46
N ARG A 82 -14.76 -3.23 -12.82
CA ARG A 82 -16.12 -3.79 -12.82
C ARG A 82 -16.78 -3.75 -11.44
N ALA A 83 -16.05 -4.07 -10.38
CA ALA A 83 -16.59 -4.04 -9.04
C ALA A 83 -17.01 -2.62 -8.59
N LEU A 84 -16.31 -1.58 -9.05
CA LEU A 84 -16.70 -0.19 -8.84
C LEU A 84 -18.02 0.14 -9.56
N GLU A 85 -18.19 -0.31 -10.81
CA GLU A 85 -19.41 -0.09 -11.59
C GLU A 85 -20.62 -0.80 -10.97
N GLU A 86 -20.43 -2.00 -10.45
CA GLU A 86 -21.47 -2.80 -9.78
C GLU A 86 -21.86 -2.24 -8.41
N GLY A 87 -20.92 -1.52 -7.77
CA GLY A 87 -21.07 -1.05 -6.39
C GLY A 87 -21.03 -2.20 -5.36
N THR A 88 -21.47 -1.90 -4.15
CA THR A 88 -21.58 -2.87 -3.04
C THR A 88 -23.04 -3.00 -2.60
N ILE A 89 -23.36 -3.93 -1.70
CA ILE A 89 -24.72 -4.15 -1.21
C ILE A 89 -25.22 -2.95 -0.41
N SER A 90 -24.36 -2.43 0.47
CA SER A 90 -24.66 -1.25 1.25
C SER A 90 -24.70 0.03 0.39
N ASN A 91 -24.19 -0.06 -0.86
CA ASN A 91 -23.93 1.10 -1.68
C ASN A 91 -23.97 0.83 -3.19
N PRO A 92 -25.14 0.47 -3.75
CA PRO A 92 -25.26 0.12 -5.16
C PRO A 92 -24.93 1.32 -6.06
N GLY A 93 -23.84 1.19 -6.86
CA GLY A 93 -23.46 2.19 -7.86
C GLY A 93 -22.83 3.47 -7.32
N GLU A 94 -22.63 3.59 -6.02
CA GLU A 94 -22.01 4.76 -5.39
C GLU A 94 -20.87 4.36 -4.46
N PRO A 95 -19.65 4.86 -4.64
CA PRO A 95 -18.50 4.42 -3.84
C PRO A 95 -18.59 4.80 -2.36
N TRP A 96 -19.36 5.84 -2.01
CA TRP A 96 -19.42 6.37 -0.65
C TRP A 96 -20.80 6.36 0.00
N GLY A 97 -21.90 6.17 -0.77
CA GLY A 97 -23.26 6.12 -0.30
C GLY A 97 -23.64 7.18 0.72
N PRO A 98 -23.97 6.79 1.98
CA PRO A 98 -24.40 7.75 3.01
C PRO A 98 -23.29 8.73 3.40
N TRP A 99 -22.05 8.48 2.98
CA TRP A 99 -20.91 9.34 3.25
C TRP A 99 -20.57 10.29 2.09
N GLN A 100 -21.29 10.21 0.95
CA GLN A 100 -20.95 10.96 -0.26
C GLN A 100 -20.78 12.46 0.00
N ALA A 101 -21.72 13.09 0.69
CA ALA A 101 -21.64 14.52 1.01
C ALA A 101 -20.45 14.86 1.90
N TYR A 102 -20.09 13.98 2.84
CA TYR A 102 -18.91 14.17 3.68
C TYR A 102 -17.62 14.02 2.86
N VAL A 103 -17.57 13.04 1.98
CA VAL A 103 -16.42 12.80 1.12
C VAL A 103 -16.22 13.96 0.14
N ASP A 104 -17.28 14.45 -0.49
CA ASP A 104 -17.23 15.56 -1.45
C ASP A 104 -16.67 16.85 -0.80
N ASP A 105 -17.04 17.10 0.46
CA ASP A 105 -16.65 18.31 1.16
C ASP A 105 -15.30 18.20 1.90
N TYR A 106 -14.93 17.03 2.39
CA TYR A 106 -13.84 16.88 3.37
C TYR A 106 -12.74 15.88 3.01
N VAL A 107 -12.95 15.00 2.05
CA VAL A 107 -11.88 14.14 1.55
C VAL A 107 -11.04 14.90 0.53
N LEU A 108 -9.76 14.97 0.80
CA LEU A 108 -8.79 15.72 0.01
C LEU A 108 -7.83 14.75 -0.70
N ASP A 109 -7.23 15.25 -1.80
CA ASP A 109 -6.14 14.56 -2.50
C ASP A 109 -6.48 13.11 -2.84
N TRP A 110 -7.72 12.87 -3.28
CA TRP A 110 -8.16 11.55 -3.69
C TRP A 110 -7.40 11.05 -4.90
N GLU A 111 -6.73 9.91 -4.75
CA GLU A 111 -6.02 9.23 -5.83
C GLU A 111 -6.37 7.74 -5.86
N ARG A 112 -6.36 7.15 -7.05
CA ARG A 112 -6.37 5.72 -7.26
C ARG A 112 -5.27 5.34 -8.24
N THR A 113 -4.44 4.38 -7.88
CA THR A 113 -3.32 3.92 -8.70
C THR A 113 -3.28 2.41 -8.70
N TYR A 114 -3.00 1.83 -9.85
CA TYR A 114 -2.82 0.40 -10.00
C TYR A 114 -1.34 0.04 -10.00
N TYR A 115 -1.03 -1.05 -9.32
CA TYR A 115 0.31 -1.62 -9.26
C TYR A 115 0.27 -3.10 -9.58
N LYS A 116 1.19 -3.57 -10.42
CA LYS A 116 1.47 -4.98 -10.63
C LYS A 116 2.30 -5.50 -9.46
N VAL A 117 1.93 -6.64 -8.90
CA VAL A 117 2.74 -7.34 -7.90
C VAL A 117 3.85 -8.08 -8.62
N LEU A 118 5.09 -7.60 -8.48
CA LEU A 118 6.27 -8.23 -9.11
C LEU A 118 6.75 -9.43 -8.29
N THR A 119 6.77 -9.28 -6.96
CA THR A 119 7.19 -10.37 -6.08
C THR A 119 6.60 -10.24 -4.68
N ARG A 120 6.57 -11.34 -3.95
CA ARG A 120 6.23 -11.45 -2.53
C ARG A 120 7.29 -12.28 -1.84
N HIS A 121 7.58 -11.90 -0.63
CA HIS A 121 8.47 -12.66 0.23
C HIS A 121 7.84 -12.79 1.62
N GLU A 122 7.67 -14.04 2.07
CA GLU A 122 7.24 -14.35 3.44
C GLU A 122 8.45 -14.81 4.24
N ALA A 123 8.89 -13.99 5.19
CA ALA A 123 10.07 -14.25 5.97
C ALA A 123 9.79 -15.07 7.23
N LYS A 124 8.67 -14.82 7.88
CA LYS A 124 8.32 -15.40 9.20
C LYS A 124 6.82 -15.63 9.31
N GLN A 125 6.45 -16.55 10.18
CA GLN A 125 5.06 -16.70 10.59
C GLN A 125 4.65 -15.53 11.49
N GLY A 126 3.41 -15.09 11.33
CA GLY A 126 2.82 -13.99 12.08
C GLY A 126 2.41 -12.84 11.19
N LYS A 127 1.96 -11.76 11.81
CA LYS A 127 1.53 -10.54 11.13
C LYS A 127 2.09 -9.32 11.84
N GLY A 128 2.54 -8.36 11.07
CA GLY A 128 2.89 -7.04 11.56
C GLY A 128 1.66 -6.14 11.71
N LYS A 129 1.80 -5.12 12.53
CA LYS A 129 0.76 -4.10 12.73
C LYS A 129 1.00 -2.85 11.90
N PHE A 130 2.16 -2.77 11.26
CA PHE A 130 2.58 -1.62 10.48
C PHE A 130 3.16 -2.07 9.15
N TRP A 131 3.14 -1.14 8.20
CA TRP A 131 3.83 -1.24 6.93
C TRP A 131 4.88 -0.15 6.82
N ALA A 132 6.10 -0.52 6.44
CA ALA A 132 7.11 0.39 5.94
C ALA A 132 6.99 0.42 4.42
N CYS A 133 6.51 1.53 3.86
CA CYS A 133 6.34 1.72 2.43
C CYS A 133 7.54 2.51 1.89
N VAL A 134 8.35 1.86 1.07
CA VAL A 134 9.48 2.45 0.35
C VAL A 134 9.06 2.70 -1.08
N LYS A 135 8.99 3.96 -1.49
CA LYS A 135 8.54 4.36 -2.82
C LYS A 135 9.68 5.06 -3.55
N PHE A 136 9.83 4.82 -4.82
CA PHE A 136 10.90 5.43 -5.60
C PHE A 136 10.69 5.30 -7.10
N ASP A 137 11.36 6.19 -7.82
CA ASP A 137 11.63 6.04 -9.24
C ASP A 137 13.09 5.62 -9.43
N ILE A 138 13.38 4.93 -10.51
CA ILE A 138 14.74 4.56 -10.89
C ILE A 138 14.89 4.66 -12.40
N ASP A 139 16.00 5.27 -12.83
CA ASP A 139 16.37 5.32 -14.24
C ASP A 139 17.04 4.00 -14.65
N LEU A 140 16.31 3.20 -15.39
CA LEU A 140 16.77 1.93 -15.98
C LEU A 140 16.80 2.12 -17.50
N SER A 141 17.94 2.47 -18.01
CA SER A 141 18.10 2.95 -19.38
C SER A 141 18.01 1.85 -20.45
N ASN A 142 18.02 0.58 -20.07
CA ASN A 142 17.88 -0.55 -20.99
C ASN A 142 17.36 -1.82 -20.29
N PRO A 143 16.83 -2.82 -21.05
CA PRO A 143 16.28 -4.06 -20.50
C PRO A 143 17.26 -4.90 -19.67
N GLU A 144 18.56 -4.83 -19.94
CA GLU A 144 19.56 -5.58 -19.17
C GLU A 144 19.67 -5.02 -17.76
N GLN A 145 19.71 -3.70 -17.61
CA GLN A 145 19.72 -3.04 -16.30
C GLN A 145 18.42 -3.29 -15.54
N GLU A 146 17.30 -3.33 -16.24
CA GLU A 146 16.01 -3.66 -15.64
C GLU A 146 16.02 -5.08 -15.07
N ALA A 147 16.54 -6.06 -15.84
CA ALA A 147 16.66 -7.44 -15.40
C ALA A 147 17.66 -7.60 -14.23
N GLU A 148 18.80 -6.88 -14.25
CA GLU A 148 19.75 -6.87 -13.14
C GLU A 148 19.14 -6.29 -11.86
N PHE A 149 18.45 -5.15 -11.97
CA PHE A 149 17.77 -4.53 -10.84
C PHE A 149 16.68 -5.43 -10.26
N ASP A 150 15.88 -6.05 -11.12
CA ASP A 150 14.84 -6.98 -10.73
C ASP A 150 15.41 -8.19 -9.99
N ASN A 151 16.50 -8.76 -10.51
CA ASN A 151 17.17 -9.88 -9.86
C ASN A 151 17.74 -9.48 -8.50
N TRP A 152 18.45 -8.35 -8.42
CA TRP A 152 19.01 -7.86 -7.18
C TRP A 152 17.94 -7.57 -6.13
N TYR A 153 16.89 -6.83 -6.50
CA TYR A 153 15.84 -6.45 -5.57
C TYR A 153 15.08 -7.67 -5.03
N THR A 154 14.72 -8.59 -5.93
CA THR A 154 13.89 -9.77 -5.61
C THR A 154 14.68 -10.84 -4.85
N ASN A 155 15.91 -11.14 -5.29
CA ASN A 155 16.65 -12.32 -4.82
C ASN A 155 17.72 -11.99 -3.77
N ILE A 156 18.10 -10.73 -3.61
CA ILE A 156 19.14 -10.31 -2.68
C ILE A 156 18.57 -9.32 -1.66
N HIS A 157 18.14 -8.14 -2.11
CA HIS A 157 17.76 -7.04 -1.22
C HIS A 157 16.54 -7.36 -0.36
N MET A 158 15.44 -7.79 -0.96
CA MET A 158 14.21 -8.08 -0.22
C MET A 158 14.36 -9.23 0.79
N PRO A 159 14.96 -10.40 0.44
CA PRO A 159 15.25 -11.45 1.41
C PRO A 159 16.15 -11.01 2.56
N GLU A 160 17.16 -10.18 2.27
CA GLU A 160 18.06 -9.64 3.31
C GLU A 160 17.29 -8.77 4.31
N ILE A 161 16.48 -7.83 3.83
CA ILE A 161 15.64 -6.99 4.71
C ILE A 161 14.66 -7.85 5.52
N CYS A 162 14.02 -8.82 4.89
CA CYS A 162 13.10 -9.74 5.56
C CYS A 162 13.79 -10.67 6.57
N GLY A 163 15.10 -10.81 6.52
CA GLY A 163 15.91 -11.54 7.50
C GLY A 163 15.97 -10.89 8.89
N TYR A 164 15.73 -9.57 8.98
CA TYR A 164 15.78 -8.84 10.25
C TYR A 164 14.60 -9.18 11.17
N ALA A 165 14.83 -9.02 12.48
CA ALA A 165 13.78 -9.22 13.48
C ALA A 165 12.63 -8.20 13.28
N GLY A 166 11.40 -8.63 13.52
CA GLY A 166 10.23 -7.78 13.42
C GLY A 166 9.74 -7.48 12.00
N ILE A 167 10.33 -8.09 10.96
CA ILE A 167 9.87 -7.99 9.57
C ILE A 167 9.29 -9.35 9.16
N TYR A 168 8.04 -9.37 8.69
CA TYR A 168 7.27 -10.60 8.48
C TYR A 168 7.09 -10.96 7.02
N ARG A 169 6.67 -9.98 6.21
CA ARG A 169 6.38 -10.14 4.77
C ARG A 169 6.86 -8.93 4.00
N ALA A 170 7.06 -9.10 2.72
CA ALA A 170 7.32 -7.99 1.83
C ALA A 170 6.68 -8.20 0.45
N TRP A 171 6.33 -7.09 -0.19
CA TRP A 171 5.85 -7.03 -1.56
C TRP A 171 6.68 -6.02 -2.34
N ARG A 172 6.94 -6.35 -3.58
CA ARG A 172 7.48 -5.41 -4.56
C ARG A 172 6.43 -5.17 -5.63
N LEU A 173 6.16 -3.91 -5.87
CA LEU A 173 5.13 -3.45 -6.77
C LEU A 173 5.73 -2.54 -7.83
N GLU A 174 5.17 -2.58 -9.04
CA GLU A 174 5.46 -1.64 -10.12
C GLU A 174 4.16 -1.02 -10.62
N VAL A 175 4.16 0.30 -10.85
CA VAL A 175 3.00 1.00 -11.37
C VAL A 175 2.50 0.34 -12.67
N ALA A 176 1.21 0.12 -12.76
CA ALA A 176 0.51 -0.42 -13.91
C ALA A 176 -0.60 0.57 -14.31
N PRO A 177 -0.28 1.63 -15.08
CA PRO A 177 -1.25 2.63 -15.48
C PRO A 177 -2.42 2.01 -16.25
N ASP A 178 -3.62 2.46 -15.94
CA ASP A 178 -4.87 2.03 -16.54
C ASP A 178 -5.82 3.22 -16.67
N ASP A 179 -6.84 3.12 -17.50
CA ASP A 179 -7.85 4.17 -17.71
C ASP A 179 -8.61 4.52 -16.42
N GLY A 180 -8.60 3.63 -15.42
CA GLY A 180 -9.15 3.85 -14.10
C GLY A 180 -8.22 4.55 -13.11
N ASP A 181 -6.98 4.87 -13.49
CA ASP A 181 -6.08 5.64 -12.63
C ASP A 181 -6.59 7.07 -12.43
N LEU A 182 -6.49 7.54 -11.19
CA LEU A 182 -6.82 8.90 -10.79
C LEU A 182 -5.63 9.49 -10.03
N GLY A 183 -5.18 10.69 -10.45
CA GLY A 183 -4.07 11.42 -9.83
C GLY A 183 -2.72 11.21 -10.52
N ASP A 184 -1.77 12.09 -10.20
CA ASP A 184 -0.49 12.24 -10.91
C ASP A 184 0.72 11.78 -10.09
N ARG A 185 0.55 11.59 -8.79
CA ARG A 185 1.66 11.34 -7.84
C ARG A 185 1.92 9.86 -7.67
N ARG A 186 2.66 9.27 -8.59
CA ARG A 186 3.02 7.85 -8.54
C ARG A 186 4.50 7.66 -8.78
N GLN A 187 5.16 7.11 -7.78
CA GLN A 187 6.48 6.52 -7.99
C GLN A 187 6.30 5.19 -8.74
N ARG A 188 7.25 4.88 -9.62
CA ARG A 188 7.22 3.64 -10.42
C ARG A 188 7.22 2.39 -9.55
N PHE A 189 7.99 2.37 -8.47
CA PHE A 189 8.14 1.20 -7.61
C PHE A 189 7.75 1.47 -6.17
N TRP A 190 7.13 0.47 -5.56
CA TRP A 190 6.92 0.38 -4.13
C TRP A 190 7.51 -0.92 -3.60
N GLY A 191 8.28 -0.83 -2.50
CA GLY A 191 8.60 -1.93 -1.61
C GLY A 191 7.75 -1.75 -0.35
N VAL A 192 6.89 -2.71 -0.05
CA VAL A 192 6.07 -2.71 1.16
C VAL A 192 6.59 -3.80 2.08
N TYR A 193 6.95 -3.44 3.31
CA TYR A 193 7.44 -4.37 4.33
C TYR A 193 6.49 -4.35 5.51
N GLU A 194 5.92 -5.51 5.81
CA GLU A 194 5.08 -5.69 6.99
C GLU A 194 5.96 -5.88 8.22
N VAL A 195 5.77 -5.01 9.22
CA VAL A 195 6.63 -4.94 10.40
C VAL A 195 5.81 -4.90 11.69
N ASP A 196 6.39 -5.34 12.81
CA ASP A 196 5.76 -5.25 14.13
C ASP A 196 5.64 -3.79 14.61
N ASN A 197 6.66 -2.97 14.30
CA ASN A 197 6.68 -1.53 14.57
C ASN A 197 7.63 -0.82 13.57
N PRO A 198 7.51 0.52 13.42
CA PRO A 198 8.38 1.29 12.53
C PRO A 198 9.88 1.17 12.83
N ASP A 199 10.26 1.05 14.13
CA ASP A 199 11.66 0.95 14.53
C ASP A 199 12.33 -0.30 13.97
N SER A 200 11.62 -1.40 13.78
CA SER A 200 12.19 -2.63 13.23
C SER A 200 12.76 -2.42 11.83
N PHE A 201 12.05 -1.69 10.99
CA PHE A 201 12.55 -1.33 9.66
C PHE A 201 13.67 -0.28 9.72
N ALA A 202 13.51 0.74 10.57
CA ALA A 202 14.53 1.77 10.74
C ALA A 202 15.86 1.17 11.24
N ASN A 203 15.80 0.26 12.22
CA ASN A 203 16.96 -0.44 12.76
C ASN A 203 17.63 -1.37 11.72
N ALA A 204 16.87 -2.08 10.90
CA ALA A 204 17.40 -2.86 9.79
C ALA A 204 18.20 -1.99 8.81
N ARG A 205 17.67 -0.80 8.47
CA ARG A 205 18.38 0.17 7.63
C ARG A 205 19.64 0.71 8.29
N LEU A 206 19.57 1.05 9.59
CA LEU A 206 20.72 1.56 10.34
C LEU A 206 21.83 0.50 10.41
N ASP A 207 21.49 -0.76 10.71
CA ASP A 207 22.47 -1.86 10.73
C ASP A 207 23.17 -2.01 9.38
N ARG A 208 22.40 -2.01 8.28
CA ARG A 208 22.96 -2.05 6.91
C ARG A 208 23.92 -0.89 6.67
N THR A 209 23.53 0.33 7.03
CA THR A 209 24.39 1.52 6.88
C THR A 209 25.67 1.37 7.70
N ASN A 210 25.60 0.89 8.95
CA ASN A 210 26.75 0.66 9.80
C ASN A 210 27.71 -0.41 9.23
N ARG A 211 27.20 -1.37 8.48
CA ARG A 211 27.96 -2.38 7.73
C ARG A 211 28.47 -1.88 6.39
N GLY A 212 28.24 -0.62 6.05
CA GLY A 212 28.63 -0.03 4.77
C GLY A 212 27.73 -0.41 3.59
N ILE A 213 26.55 -1.01 3.85
CA ILE A 213 25.59 -1.42 2.84
C ILE A 213 24.60 -0.25 2.64
N GLN A 214 24.60 0.35 1.47
CA GLN A 214 23.66 1.42 1.12
C GLN A 214 22.25 0.87 0.88
N PRO A 215 21.19 1.70 0.98
CA PRO A 215 19.81 1.30 0.64
C PRO A 215 19.70 0.69 -0.77
N PHE A 216 20.43 1.26 -1.71
CA PHE A 216 20.61 0.73 -3.06
C PHE A 216 22.10 0.56 -3.31
N ASP A 217 22.55 -0.66 -3.58
CA ASP A 217 23.97 -0.95 -3.78
C ASP A 217 24.49 -0.42 -5.13
N GLY A 218 25.74 0.01 -5.13
CA GLY A 218 26.48 0.31 -6.34
C GLY A 218 25.82 1.35 -7.25
N ILE A 219 25.60 0.96 -8.49
CA ILE A 219 25.09 1.84 -9.55
C ILE A 219 23.64 2.27 -9.34
N TRP A 220 22.86 1.54 -8.54
CA TRP A 220 21.44 1.85 -8.34
C TRP A 220 21.25 3.14 -7.55
N LEU A 221 22.11 3.43 -6.58
CA LEU A 221 21.98 4.60 -5.71
C LEU A 221 21.97 5.94 -6.49
N THR A 222 22.76 6.03 -7.54
CA THR A 222 22.87 7.24 -8.37
C THR A 222 21.70 7.42 -9.35
N ARG A 223 20.86 6.39 -9.51
CA ARG A 223 19.74 6.36 -10.45
C ARG A 223 18.39 6.51 -9.81
N VAL A 224 18.32 6.39 -8.48
CA VAL A 224 17.07 6.52 -7.72
C VAL A 224 16.70 7.98 -7.56
N SER A 225 15.44 8.30 -7.79
CA SER A 225 14.82 9.61 -7.55
C SER A 225 13.48 9.44 -6.86
N ASN A 226 12.88 10.55 -6.42
CA ASN A 226 11.58 10.59 -5.73
C ASN A 226 11.46 9.56 -4.59
N PHE A 227 12.57 9.38 -3.86
CA PHE A 227 12.66 8.38 -2.80
C PHE A 227 11.88 8.81 -1.56
N GLU A 228 10.98 7.94 -1.12
CA GLU A 228 10.14 8.15 0.05
C GLU A 228 10.11 6.89 0.92
N ILE A 229 10.13 7.08 2.23
CA ILE A 229 9.82 6.03 3.21
C ILE A 229 8.77 6.56 4.16
N ALA A 230 7.65 5.88 4.24
CA ALA A 230 6.58 6.21 5.15
C ALA A 230 6.09 4.97 5.90
N PHE A 231 5.63 5.18 7.13
CA PHE A 231 5.10 4.13 7.98
C PHE A 231 3.60 4.26 8.13
N TYR A 232 2.90 3.16 7.93
CA TYR A 232 1.45 3.08 8.02
C TYR A 232 1.05 2.03 9.03
N GLN A 233 0.13 2.38 9.92
CA GLN A 233 -0.56 1.41 10.78
C GLN A 233 -1.61 0.66 9.96
N VAL A 234 -1.65 -0.66 10.08
CA VAL A 234 -2.71 -1.48 9.50
C VAL A 234 -3.95 -1.34 10.38
N LEU A 235 -5.02 -0.79 9.82
CA LEU A 235 -6.32 -0.61 10.49
C LEU A 235 -7.19 -1.85 10.34
N SER A 236 -7.20 -2.44 9.16
CA SER A 236 -7.93 -3.67 8.86
C SER A 236 -7.19 -4.50 7.81
N GLU A 237 -7.38 -5.80 7.90
CA GLU A 237 -7.00 -6.77 6.88
C GLU A 237 -8.14 -7.79 6.75
N VAL A 238 -8.54 -8.05 5.53
CA VAL A 238 -9.57 -9.04 5.22
C VAL A 238 -9.16 -9.86 4.01
N ASP A 239 -9.23 -11.18 4.11
CA ASP A 239 -9.09 -12.08 2.97
C ASP A 239 -10.47 -12.47 2.42
N HIS A 240 -10.48 -12.91 1.16
CA HIS A 240 -11.69 -13.26 0.44
C HIS A 240 -12.57 -14.30 1.16
N GLU A 241 -11.96 -15.33 1.75
CA GLU A 241 -12.69 -16.38 2.45
C GLU A 241 -13.33 -15.86 3.75
N THR A 242 -12.63 -15.00 4.47
CA THR A 242 -13.14 -14.35 5.67
C THR A 242 -14.27 -13.36 5.34
N ALA A 243 -14.13 -12.60 4.25
CA ALA A 243 -15.16 -11.68 3.79
C ALA A 243 -16.47 -12.42 3.46
N LYS A 244 -16.39 -13.51 2.70
CA LYS A 244 -17.57 -14.34 2.37
C LYS A 244 -18.28 -14.92 3.60
N ARG A 245 -17.56 -15.26 4.66
CA ARG A 245 -18.15 -15.84 5.91
C ARG A 245 -18.88 -14.83 6.78
N ARG A 246 -18.60 -13.55 6.66
CA ARG A 246 -19.25 -12.48 7.46
C ARG A 246 -20.72 -12.27 7.08
N ARG A 247 -21.20 -12.85 5.97
CA ARG A 247 -22.60 -12.76 5.51
C ARG A 247 -23.55 -13.82 6.09
N PHE A 248 -23.05 -14.77 6.84
CA PHE A 248 -23.82 -15.85 7.45
C PHE A 248 -23.68 -15.79 8.98
#